data_fb29e7e490c4c8bd4c1ae97a6bcd67f7
#
_entry.id   fb29e7e490c4c8bd4c1ae97a6bcd67f7
#
_cell.length_a   1.000
_cell.length_b   1.000
_cell.length_c   1.000
_cell.angle_alpha   90.00
_cell.angle_beta   90.00
_cell.angle_gamma   90.00
#
_symmetry.space_group_name_H-M   'P 1'
#
loop_
_entity.id
_entity.type
_entity.pdbx_description
1 polymer ?
#
loop_
_entity_poly.entity_id
_entity_poly.type
_entity_poly.pdbx_seq_one_letter_code
_entity_poly.pdbx_strand_id
1 'polypeptide(L)'
;MKCLVIGYGSIGARHAEILKAMGHQVQVYSERNVSFPSVVQTVEEGLSDAEYVVIATETHRHLEGLRMLQFSGYKGIVLVEKPLFSTLEDSDVKFDFKLYVGYNLRFHPAVMKLKSLIAVEQVLSGHCYVGQHLASWRQDRETNSVYSSWKDRGGGVLLDLSHEIDLLQYLFGKTMSVKAMGGRVSDLTVDSADVFGVLLKSEKCSVTTLQLNYLDNLSQRQLIVNTKNNTYLLDLVKNSLISRETVEQFDTTRNTTYIEQHRRILHGVGEDVCTYHEGINVLRTVEEVEKSAND
;
A
#
# COMPACT_ATOMS: atom_id res chain seq x y z
N MET A 1 -8.49 4.12 -22.95
CA MET A 1 -7.06 3.79 -22.94
C MET A 1 -6.91 2.28 -23.01
N LYS A 2 -5.80 1.81 -23.54
CA LYS A 2 -5.41 0.40 -23.51
C LYS A 2 -4.54 0.13 -22.28
N CYS A 3 -4.94 -0.86 -21.50
CA CYS A 3 -4.33 -1.18 -20.22
C CYS A 3 -3.85 -2.63 -20.23
N LEU A 4 -2.67 -2.88 -19.65
CA LEU A 4 -2.15 -4.22 -19.40
C LEU A 4 -2.05 -4.45 -17.88
N VAL A 5 -2.61 -5.56 -17.40
CA VAL A 5 -2.42 -6.02 -16.03
C VAL A 5 -1.50 -7.24 -16.03
N ILE A 6 -0.34 -7.11 -15.39
CA ILE A 6 0.65 -8.17 -15.23
C ILE A 6 0.47 -8.81 -13.85
N GLY A 7 0.11 -10.09 -13.83
CA GLY A 7 -0.30 -10.82 -12.63
C GLY A 7 -1.81 -10.79 -12.41
N TYR A 8 -2.43 -11.97 -12.33
CA TYR A 8 -3.88 -12.11 -12.16
C TYR A 8 -4.22 -12.91 -10.88
N GLY A 9 -3.61 -12.49 -9.77
CA GLY A 9 -4.03 -12.87 -8.41
C GLY A 9 -5.29 -12.08 -8.00
N SER A 10 -5.66 -12.15 -6.71
CA SER A 10 -6.86 -11.45 -6.21
C SER A 10 -6.83 -9.93 -6.44
N ILE A 11 -5.66 -9.31 -6.37
CA ILE A 11 -5.47 -7.86 -6.57
C ILE A 11 -5.40 -7.53 -8.07
N GLY A 12 -4.66 -8.29 -8.86
CA GLY A 12 -4.62 -8.07 -10.31
C GLY A 12 -5.99 -8.26 -10.97
N ALA A 13 -6.76 -9.27 -10.57
CA ALA A 13 -8.13 -9.43 -11.02
C ALA A 13 -9.00 -8.22 -10.66
N ARG A 14 -8.85 -7.68 -9.45
CA ARG A 14 -9.56 -6.47 -9.02
C ARG A 14 -9.21 -5.27 -9.89
N HIS A 15 -7.92 -5.01 -10.15
CA HIS A 15 -7.50 -3.94 -11.04
C HIS A 15 -8.09 -4.08 -12.44
N ALA A 16 -8.02 -5.29 -13.00
CA ALA A 16 -8.53 -5.57 -14.35
C ALA A 16 -10.05 -5.31 -14.44
N GLU A 17 -10.83 -5.80 -13.47
CA GLU A 17 -12.27 -5.57 -13.44
C GLU A 17 -12.65 -4.10 -13.22
N ILE A 18 -11.92 -3.39 -12.35
CA ILE A 18 -12.13 -1.95 -12.13
C ILE A 18 -11.83 -1.16 -13.40
N LEU A 19 -10.68 -1.37 -14.04
CA LEU A 19 -10.31 -0.67 -15.27
C LEU A 19 -11.31 -0.95 -16.41
N LYS A 20 -11.76 -2.20 -16.53
CA LYS A 20 -12.81 -2.59 -17.48
C LYS A 20 -14.13 -1.86 -17.17
N ALA A 21 -14.55 -1.82 -15.90
CA ALA A 21 -15.77 -1.10 -15.49
C ALA A 21 -15.67 0.42 -15.70
N MET A 22 -14.45 0.99 -15.68
CA MET A 22 -14.17 2.38 -16.02
C MET A 22 -14.18 2.64 -17.55
N GLY A 23 -14.43 1.62 -18.37
CA GLY A 23 -14.54 1.74 -19.83
C GLY A 23 -13.21 1.65 -20.59
N HIS A 24 -12.16 1.12 -19.96
CA HIS A 24 -10.87 0.89 -20.60
C HIS A 24 -10.81 -0.47 -21.31
N GLN A 25 -9.98 -0.57 -22.34
CA GLN A 25 -9.63 -1.84 -22.98
C GLN A 25 -8.53 -2.50 -22.15
N VAL A 26 -8.84 -3.64 -21.53
CA VAL A 26 -7.94 -4.30 -20.59
C VAL A 26 -7.49 -5.65 -21.13
N GLN A 27 -6.18 -5.85 -21.18
CA GLN A 27 -5.53 -7.12 -21.41
C GLN A 27 -4.89 -7.60 -20.11
N VAL A 28 -4.79 -8.91 -19.93
CA VAL A 28 -4.21 -9.53 -18.74
C VAL A 28 -3.12 -10.49 -19.17
N TYR A 29 -1.96 -10.40 -18.53
CA TYR A 29 -0.92 -11.44 -18.58
C TYR A 29 -0.86 -12.19 -17.26
N SER A 30 -0.84 -13.51 -17.33
CA SER A 30 -0.68 -14.39 -16.14
C SER A 30 0.00 -15.69 -16.55
N GLU A 31 0.95 -16.14 -15.73
CA GLU A 31 1.56 -17.48 -15.89
C GLU A 31 0.60 -18.62 -15.50
N ARG A 32 -0.52 -18.28 -14.85
CA ARG A 32 -1.57 -19.23 -14.49
C ARG A 32 -2.65 -19.22 -15.56
N ASN A 33 -3.33 -20.33 -15.73
CA ASN A 33 -4.54 -20.35 -16.53
C ASN A 33 -5.64 -19.53 -15.82
N VAL A 34 -6.07 -18.44 -16.45
CA VAL A 34 -7.03 -17.48 -15.87
C VAL A 34 -8.16 -17.21 -16.86
N SER A 35 -9.33 -16.90 -16.32
CA SER A 35 -10.51 -16.54 -17.12
C SER A 35 -10.70 -15.03 -17.09
N PHE A 36 -10.36 -14.38 -18.21
CA PHE A 36 -10.62 -12.96 -18.46
C PHE A 36 -10.87 -12.78 -19.96
N PRO A 37 -11.70 -11.82 -20.42
CA PRO A 37 -12.07 -11.67 -21.84
C PRO A 37 -10.89 -11.50 -22.81
N SER A 38 -9.78 -10.89 -22.35
CA SER A 38 -8.58 -10.68 -23.18
C SER A 38 -7.33 -11.05 -22.39
N VAL A 39 -6.84 -12.27 -22.60
CA VAL A 39 -5.59 -12.78 -22.00
C VAL A 39 -4.55 -12.85 -23.10
N VAL A 40 -3.40 -12.23 -22.87
CA VAL A 40 -2.24 -12.28 -23.77
C VAL A 40 -1.28 -13.39 -23.34
N GLN A 41 -0.54 -13.96 -24.30
CA GLN A 41 0.37 -15.08 -24.04
C GLN A 41 1.74 -14.60 -23.56
N THR A 42 2.14 -13.39 -23.92
CA THR A 42 3.39 -12.76 -23.50
C THR A 42 3.16 -11.32 -23.05
N VAL A 43 4.08 -10.77 -22.27
CA VAL A 43 4.03 -9.37 -21.86
C VAL A 43 4.25 -8.45 -23.06
N GLU A 44 5.13 -8.83 -23.99
CA GLU A 44 5.43 -8.06 -25.20
C GLU A 44 4.18 -7.88 -26.08
N GLU A 45 3.36 -8.94 -26.22
CA GLU A 45 2.08 -8.86 -26.92
C GLU A 45 1.18 -7.79 -26.31
N GLY A 46 1.04 -7.79 -24.96
CA GLY A 46 0.22 -6.82 -24.25
C GLY A 46 0.78 -5.40 -24.25
N LEU A 47 2.11 -5.25 -24.38
CA LEU A 47 2.77 -3.92 -24.37
C LEU A 47 2.68 -3.20 -25.73
N SER A 48 2.36 -3.90 -26.82
CA SER A 48 2.42 -3.35 -28.18
C SER A 48 1.66 -2.03 -28.34
N ASP A 49 0.62 -1.82 -27.56
CA ASP A 49 -0.23 -0.63 -27.59
C ASP A 49 -0.74 -0.18 -26.21
N ALA A 50 -0.19 -0.74 -25.13
CA ALA A 50 -0.57 -0.37 -23.77
C ALA A 50 -0.09 1.05 -23.43
N GLU A 51 -1.01 1.88 -22.96
CA GLU A 51 -0.75 3.24 -22.44
C GLU A 51 -0.57 3.24 -20.93
N TYR A 52 -1.14 2.24 -20.25
CA TYR A 52 -1.10 2.06 -18.81
C TYR A 52 -0.88 0.60 -18.43
N VAL A 53 0.11 0.36 -17.57
CA VAL A 53 0.47 -0.98 -17.10
C VAL A 53 0.28 -1.04 -15.58
N VAL A 54 -0.37 -2.11 -15.09
CA VAL A 54 -0.47 -2.43 -13.66
C VAL A 54 0.33 -3.70 -13.39
N ILE A 55 1.34 -3.62 -12.52
CA ILE A 55 2.09 -4.78 -12.02
C ILE A 55 1.48 -5.20 -10.70
N ALA A 56 0.84 -6.38 -10.67
CA ALA A 56 0.16 -6.96 -9.52
C ALA A 56 0.58 -8.42 -9.30
N THR A 57 1.86 -8.69 -9.51
CA THR A 57 2.53 -9.96 -9.19
C THR A 57 2.80 -10.08 -7.69
N GLU A 58 3.46 -11.13 -7.24
CA GLU A 58 3.98 -11.21 -5.88
C GLU A 58 5.13 -10.19 -5.70
N THR A 59 5.29 -9.64 -4.49
CA THR A 59 6.20 -8.51 -4.21
C THR A 59 7.63 -8.75 -4.69
N HIS A 60 8.19 -9.94 -4.47
CA HIS A 60 9.56 -10.28 -4.90
C HIS A 60 9.76 -10.27 -6.43
N ARG A 61 8.66 -10.24 -7.21
CA ARG A 61 8.68 -10.19 -8.68
C ARG A 61 8.41 -8.79 -9.25
N HIS A 62 8.17 -7.79 -8.41
CA HIS A 62 7.87 -6.43 -8.87
C HIS A 62 9.04 -5.85 -9.69
N LEU A 63 10.28 -6.00 -9.20
CA LEU A 63 11.45 -5.51 -9.92
C LEU A 63 11.66 -6.21 -11.26
N GLU A 64 11.41 -7.52 -11.35
CA GLU A 64 11.45 -8.27 -12.61
C GLU A 64 10.49 -7.66 -13.63
N GLY A 65 9.23 -7.43 -13.23
CA GLY A 65 8.21 -6.80 -14.08
C GLY A 65 8.62 -5.40 -14.53
N LEU A 66 9.13 -4.56 -13.62
CA LEU A 66 9.58 -3.21 -13.96
C LEU A 66 10.78 -3.21 -14.92
N ARG A 67 11.77 -4.10 -14.72
CA ARG A 67 12.91 -4.27 -15.64
C ARG A 67 12.46 -4.74 -17.01
N MET A 68 11.50 -5.65 -17.08
CA MET A 68 10.93 -6.10 -18.37
C MET A 68 10.32 -4.94 -19.15
N LEU A 69 9.56 -4.05 -18.50
CA LEU A 69 9.04 -2.83 -19.11
C LEU A 69 10.17 -1.89 -19.58
N GLN A 70 11.20 -1.73 -18.78
CA GLN A 70 12.37 -0.89 -19.14
C GLN A 70 13.09 -1.44 -20.36
N PHE A 71 13.36 -2.74 -20.41
CA PHE A 71 14.02 -3.40 -21.55
C PHE A 71 13.18 -3.39 -22.83
N SER A 72 11.85 -3.46 -22.73
CA SER A 72 10.96 -3.31 -23.89
C SER A 72 10.89 -1.88 -24.43
N GLY A 73 11.53 -0.91 -23.76
CA GLY A 73 11.47 0.51 -24.14
C GLY A 73 10.12 1.18 -23.83
N TYR A 74 9.29 0.59 -22.95
CA TYR A 74 8.02 1.17 -22.54
C TYR A 74 8.18 2.57 -21.96
N LYS A 75 7.30 3.52 -22.34
CA LYS A 75 7.37 4.94 -21.92
C LYS A 75 6.05 5.45 -21.31
N GLY A 76 5.05 4.60 -21.18
CA GLY A 76 3.74 4.97 -20.65
C GLY A 76 3.71 5.15 -19.13
N ILE A 77 2.56 4.89 -18.54
CA ILE A 77 2.34 5.01 -17.10
C ILE A 77 2.33 3.61 -16.50
N VAL A 78 2.98 3.46 -15.34
CA VAL A 78 3.04 2.20 -14.58
C VAL A 78 2.53 2.41 -13.16
N LEU A 79 1.66 1.53 -12.72
CA LEU A 79 1.31 1.32 -11.32
C LEU A 79 1.87 -0.03 -10.89
N VAL A 80 2.74 -0.06 -9.88
CA VAL A 80 3.17 -1.30 -9.23
C VAL A 80 2.46 -1.43 -7.89
N GLU A 81 1.97 -2.63 -7.57
CA GLU A 81 1.32 -2.87 -6.28
C GLU A 81 2.30 -2.74 -5.10
N LYS A 82 1.72 -2.49 -3.93
CA LYS A 82 2.48 -2.35 -2.68
C LYS A 82 2.81 -3.74 -2.05
N PRO A 83 3.89 -3.81 -1.28
CA PRO A 83 5.00 -2.86 -1.18
C PRO A 83 5.78 -2.80 -2.49
N LEU A 84 6.46 -1.69 -2.74
CA LEU A 84 7.19 -1.48 -4.01
C LEU A 84 8.17 -2.62 -4.31
N PHE A 85 9.00 -3.02 -3.32
CA PHE A 85 9.94 -4.14 -3.38
C PHE A 85 9.93 -4.92 -2.05
N SER A 86 10.54 -6.09 -2.04
CA SER A 86 10.75 -6.89 -0.82
C SER A 86 11.86 -6.32 0.06
N THR A 87 12.86 -5.69 -0.54
CA THR A 87 14.03 -5.10 0.12
C THR A 87 14.38 -3.75 -0.49
N LEU A 88 15.12 -2.92 0.25
CA LEU A 88 15.61 -1.64 -0.25
C LEU A 88 16.78 -1.78 -1.24
N GLU A 89 17.49 -2.91 -1.24
CA GLU A 89 18.59 -3.19 -2.19
C GLU A 89 18.17 -3.06 -3.65
N ASP A 90 16.90 -3.27 -3.94
CA ASP A 90 16.29 -3.14 -5.25
C ASP A 90 16.05 -1.67 -5.69
N SER A 91 16.35 -0.68 -4.84
CA SER A 91 15.94 0.72 -5.03
C SER A 91 16.83 1.57 -5.94
N ASP A 92 18.01 1.10 -6.33
CA ASP A 92 18.97 1.90 -7.14
C ASP A 92 18.66 1.91 -8.65
N VAL A 93 17.49 1.42 -9.03
CA VAL A 93 17.07 1.35 -10.44
C VAL A 93 16.35 2.63 -10.84
N LYS A 94 16.74 3.20 -11.97
CA LYS A 94 16.02 4.32 -12.61
C LYS A 94 15.17 3.79 -13.75
N PHE A 95 13.94 4.25 -13.81
CA PHE A 95 12.99 3.91 -14.86
C PHE A 95 12.68 5.12 -15.72
N ASP A 96 12.55 4.89 -17.04
CA ASP A 96 12.28 5.93 -18.04
C ASP A 96 10.78 6.17 -18.27
N PHE A 97 9.93 5.53 -17.49
CA PHE A 97 8.49 5.67 -17.52
C PHE A 97 7.95 6.30 -16.22
N LYS A 98 6.72 6.77 -16.23
CA LYS A 98 6.06 7.35 -15.07
C LYS A 98 5.59 6.25 -14.13
N LEU A 99 6.22 6.12 -12.97
CA LEU A 99 6.02 5.02 -12.02
C LEU A 99 5.33 5.51 -10.74
N TYR A 100 4.24 4.82 -10.39
CA TYR A 100 3.47 4.98 -9.15
C TYR A 100 3.38 3.68 -8.37
N VAL A 101 3.12 3.79 -7.06
CA VAL A 101 3.00 2.65 -6.14
C VAL A 101 1.58 2.54 -5.60
N GLY A 102 1.07 1.33 -5.44
CA GLY A 102 -0.31 0.98 -5.12
C GLY A 102 -0.78 1.27 -3.68
N TYR A 103 -0.35 2.38 -3.09
CA TYR A 103 -0.83 2.81 -1.77
C TYR A 103 -2.19 3.50 -1.87
N ASN A 104 -3.21 2.71 -2.16
CA ASN A 104 -4.56 3.17 -2.43
C ASN A 104 -5.31 3.76 -1.23
N LEU A 105 -4.91 3.48 0.02
CA LEU A 105 -5.57 4.04 1.20
C LEU A 105 -5.48 5.57 1.29
N ARG A 106 -4.52 6.21 0.59
CA ARG A 106 -4.46 7.66 0.43
C ARG A 106 -5.77 8.24 -0.12
N PHE A 107 -6.53 7.45 -0.90
CA PHE A 107 -7.79 7.83 -1.55
C PHE A 107 -9.04 7.43 -0.76
N HIS A 108 -8.89 6.96 0.47
CA HIS A 108 -10.04 6.76 1.33
C HIS A 108 -10.65 8.13 1.68
N PRO A 109 -11.98 8.35 1.49
CA PRO A 109 -12.57 9.67 1.71
C PRO A 109 -12.30 10.27 3.08
N ALA A 110 -12.32 9.45 4.14
CA ALA A 110 -11.99 9.89 5.49
C ALA A 110 -10.51 10.32 5.63
N VAL A 111 -9.57 9.66 4.92
CA VAL A 111 -8.14 10.04 4.89
C VAL A 111 -7.96 11.37 4.17
N MET A 112 -8.59 11.54 3.01
CA MET A 112 -8.55 12.80 2.24
C MET A 112 -9.14 13.96 3.07
N LYS A 113 -10.24 13.72 3.77
CA LYS A 113 -10.85 14.71 4.66
C LYS A 113 -9.90 15.06 5.82
N LEU A 114 -9.34 14.06 6.50
CA LEU A 114 -8.35 14.30 7.57
C LEU A 114 -7.17 15.12 7.06
N LYS A 115 -6.60 14.76 5.90
CA LYS A 115 -5.49 15.51 5.30
C LYS A 115 -5.83 16.98 5.10
N SER A 116 -7.03 17.27 4.58
CA SER A 116 -7.48 18.65 4.37
C SER A 116 -7.63 19.44 5.68
N LEU A 117 -8.10 18.79 6.75
CA LEU A 117 -8.28 19.40 8.06
C LEU A 117 -6.94 19.74 8.72
N ILE A 118 -6.00 18.77 8.73
CA ILE A 118 -4.69 18.98 9.36
C ILE A 118 -3.73 19.84 8.53
N ALA A 119 -4.02 20.10 7.26
CA ALA A 119 -3.18 20.95 6.41
C ALA A 119 -3.06 22.39 6.92
N VAL A 120 -4.06 22.88 7.63
CA VAL A 120 -4.14 24.24 8.18
C VAL A 120 -3.91 24.29 9.69
N GLU A 121 -3.54 23.18 10.30
CA GLU A 121 -3.32 23.04 11.74
C GLU A 121 -1.90 22.58 12.06
N GLN A 122 -1.41 22.94 13.24
CA GLN A 122 -0.17 22.37 13.78
C GLN A 122 -0.45 21.00 14.35
N VAL A 123 0.10 19.93 13.73
CA VAL A 123 0.06 18.58 14.28
C VAL A 123 1.06 18.47 15.44
N LEU A 124 0.61 17.95 16.56
CA LEU A 124 1.40 17.78 17.78
C LEU A 124 1.86 16.35 17.96
N SER A 125 0.92 15.40 17.85
CA SER A 125 1.22 13.96 17.99
C SER A 125 0.27 13.11 17.17
N GLY A 126 0.67 11.86 16.92
CA GLY A 126 -0.13 10.83 16.27
C GLY A 126 -0.11 9.51 17.04
N HIS A 127 -1.18 8.73 16.92
CA HIS A 127 -1.22 7.34 17.38
C HIS A 127 -1.92 6.50 16.32
N CYS A 128 -1.16 5.61 15.68
CA CYS A 128 -1.64 4.71 14.65
C CYS A 128 -1.64 3.28 15.15
N TYR A 129 -2.75 2.61 14.98
CA TYR A 129 -2.92 1.23 15.36
C TYR A 129 -3.58 0.45 14.24
N VAL A 130 -2.96 -0.69 13.85
CA VAL A 130 -3.58 -1.65 12.94
C VAL A 130 -3.28 -3.07 13.42
N GLY A 131 -4.33 -3.85 13.48
CA GLY A 131 -4.23 -5.26 13.83
C GLY A 131 -5.39 -6.05 13.24
N GLN A 132 -5.05 -7.24 12.78
CA GLN A 132 -6.00 -8.24 12.33
C GLN A 132 -5.35 -9.61 12.36
N HIS A 133 -6.06 -10.62 12.89
CA HIS A 133 -5.53 -11.98 12.97
C HIS A 133 -5.26 -12.54 11.56
N LEU A 134 -4.04 -13.02 11.32
CA LEU A 134 -3.59 -13.43 10.00
C LEU A 134 -4.49 -14.49 9.36
N ALA A 135 -4.97 -15.47 10.14
CA ALA A 135 -5.89 -16.51 9.65
C ALA A 135 -7.23 -15.95 9.15
N SER A 136 -7.66 -14.77 9.63
CA SER A 136 -8.92 -14.14 9.20
C SER A 136 -8.81 -13.43 7.84
N TRP A 137 -7.60 -13.19 7.32
CA TRP A 137 -7.41 -12.49 6.04
C TRP A 137 -7.84 -13.30 4.83
N ARG A 138 -7.74 -14.63 4.93
CA ARG A 138 -8.07 -15.55 3.84
C ARG A 138 -8.70 -16.81 4.42
N GLN A 139 -10.00 -16.78 4.67
CA GLN A 139 -10.75 -17.88 5.27
C GLN A 139 -10.71 -19.18 4.43
N ASP A 140 -10.39 -19.08 3.12
CA ASP A 140 -10.38 -20.22 2.20
C ASP A 140 -8.99 -20.82 1.96
N ARG A 141 -7.95 -20.40 2.70
CA ARG A 141 -6.57 -20.91 2.52
C ARG A 141 -5.90 -21.16 3.86
N GLU A 142 -5.12 -22.24 3.92
CA GLU A 142 -4.24 -22.49 5.06
C GLU A 142 -3.22 -21.34 5.22
N THR A 143 -2.97 -20.91 6.45
CA THR A 143 -2.05 -19.81 6.79
C THR A 143 -0.68 -20.00 6.15
N ASN A 144 -0.17 -21.24 6.09
CA ASN A 144 1.13 -21.58 5.49
C ASN A 144 1.18 -21.43 3.95
N SER A 145 0.05 -21.29 3.28
CA SER A 145 -0.01 -21.17 1.81
C SER A 145 0.05 -19.71 1.32
N VAL A 146 0.04 -18.73 2.24
CA VAL A 146 0.07 -17.28 1.89
C VAL A 146 1.50 -16.74 1.95
N TYR A 147 1.85 -15.87 1.01
CA TYR A 147 3.17 -15.23 0.95
C TYR A 147 3.52 -14.45 2.24
N SER A 148 2.50 -13.87 2.89
CA SER A 148 2.62 -13.14 4.17
C SER A 148 3.31 -13.93 5.28
N SER A 149 3.24 -15.27 5.22
CA SER A 149 3.85 -16.17 6.19
C SER A 149 5.36 -16.37 5.98
N TRP A 150 5.91 -15.96 4.83
CA TRP A 150 7.28 -16.28 4.42
C TRP A 150 8.10 -15.02 4.18
N LYS A 151 9.16 -14.85 4.95
CA LYS A 151 10.06 -13.68 4.87
C LYS A 151 10.73 -13.56 3.50
N ASP A 152 11.19 -14.66 2.93
CA ASP A 152 11.85 -14.73 1.62
C ASP A 152 10.94 -14.33 0.44
N ARG A 153 9.61 -14.33 0.65
CA ARG A 153 8.61 -13.90 -0.35
C ARG A 153 8.13 -12.46 -0.16
N GLY A 154 8.80 -11.72 0.73
CA GLY A 154 8.39 -10.35 1.09
C GLY A 154 7.19 -10.31 2.04
N GLY A 155 7.00 -11.37 2.86
CA GLY A 155 6.00 -11.42 3.93
C GLY A 155 6.49 -10.75 5.20
N GLY A 156 5.56 -10.57 6.15
CA GLY A 156 5.80 -9.99 7.46
C GLY A 156 4.95 -8.74 7.69
N VAL A 157 4.64 -8.50 8.95
CA VAL A 157 3.68 -7.48 9.37
C VAL A 157 4.04 -6.08 8.89
N LEU A 158 5.33 -5.75 8.78
CA LEU A 158 5.78 -4.43 8.31
C LEU A 158 5.50 -4.21 6.82
N LEU A 159 5.75 -5.19 5.96
CA LEU A 159 5.51 -5.08 4.52
C LEU A 159 4.03 -5.20 4.18
N ASP A 160 3.33 -6.12 4.85
CA ASP A 160 1.89 -6.30 4.62
C ASP A 160 1.07 -5.11 5.07
N LEU A 161 1.41 -4.53 6.24
CA LEU A 161 0.77 -3.36 6.82
C LEU A 161 1.55 -2.06 6.53
N SER A 162 2.36 -2.03 5.47
CA SER A 162 3.11 -0.83 5.04
C SER A 162 2.22 0.35 4.63
N HIS A 163 0.93 0.11 4.42
CA HIS A 163 -0.05 1.18 4.22
C HIS A 163 -0.04 2.20 5.35
N GLU A 164 0.17 1.79 6.60
CA GLU A 164 0.21 2.69 7.75
C GLU A 164 1.43 3.58 7.72
N ILE A 165 2.59 3.04 7.36
CA ILE A 165 3.82 3.82 7.19
C ILE A 165 3.63 4.84 6.06
N ASP A 166 3.06 4.41 4.92
CA ASP A 166 2.71 5.30 3.82
C ASP A 166 1.73 6.40 4.24
N LEU A 167 0.65 6.07 4.95
CA LEU A 167 -0.32 7.05 5.42
C LEU A 167 0.30 8.08 6.38
N LEU A 168 1.16 7.64 7.29
CA LEU A 168 1.86 8.56 8.20
C LEU A 168 2.78 9.49 7.43
N GLN A 169 3.52 9.00 6.43
CA GLN A 169 4.35 9.85 5.57
C GLN A 169 3.52 10.78 4.68
N TYR A 170 2.40 10.30 4.15
CA TYR A 170 1.48 11.09 3.35
C TYR A 170 0.85 12.25 4.13
N LEU A 171 0.53 12.03 5.41
CA LEU A 171 -0.10 13.03 6.28
C LEU A 171 0.92 13.95 6.98
N PHE A 172 2.03 13.40 7.44
CA PHE A 172 2.97 14.09 8.32
C PHE A 172 4.33 14.40 7.68
N GLY A 173 4.51 14.03 6.42
CA GLY A 173 5.79 14.17 5.73
C GLY A 173 6.76 13.03 6.04
N LYS A 174 7.97 13.15 5.52
CA LYS A 174 9.00 12.11 5.60
C LYS A 174 9.33 11.73 7.04
N THR A 175 9.58 10.44 7.28
CA THR A 175 10.12 9.93 8.55
C THR A 175 11.53 10.44 8.77
N MET A 176 11.79 11.00 9.95
CA MET A 176 13.09 11.60 10.35
C MET A 176 13.87 10.75 11.35
N SER A 177 13.19 9.99 12.18
CA SER A 177 13.81 9.03 13.10
C SER A 177 12.82 7.96 13.55
N VAL A 178 13.35 6.80 13.91
CA VAL A 178 12.62 5.60 14.29
C VAL A 178 13.23 5.01 15.57
N LYS A 179 12.35 4.54 16.47
CA LYS A 179 12.67 3.61 17.55
C LYS A 179 11.61 2.52 17.59
N ALA A 180 12.03 1.26 17.66
CA ALA A 180 11.11 0.15 17.54
C ALA A 180 11.45 -1.00 18.48
N MET A 181 10.41 -1.77 18.82
CA MET A 181 10.49 -3.09 19.45
C MET A 181 9.51 -4.00 18.75
N GLY A 182 9.87 -5.26 18.56
CA GLY A 182 8.98 -6.24 17.94
C GLY A 182 9.73 -7.37 17.29
N GLY A 183 9.04 -8.11 16.45
CA GLY A 183 9.55 -9.28 15.76
C GLY A 183 8.53 -10.41 15.72
N ARG A 184 8.98 -11.65 15.74
CA ARG A 184 8.13 -12.82 15.89
C ARG A 184 7.98 -13.12 17.37
N VAL A 185 6.78 -12.87 17.94
CA VAL A 185 6.51 -13.01 19.37
C VAL A 185 5.39 -14.02 19.68
N SER A 186 4.59 -14.42 18.66
CA SER A 186 3.47 -15.35 18.84
C SER A 186 3.79 -16.76 18.34
N ASP A 187 2.86 -17.69 18.61
CA ASP A 187 2.91 -19.07 18.13
C ASP A 187 2.31 -19.23 16.72
N LEU A 188 2.08 -18.14 15.98
CA LEU A 188 1.65 -18.24 14.59
C LEU A 188 2.66 -19.02 13.76
N THR A 189 2.15 -19.90 12.89
CA THR A 189 2.98 -20.70 11.99
C THR A 189 3.47 -19.84 10.82
N VAL A 190 4.33 -18.86 11.12
CA VAL A 190 4.98 -17.96 10.16
C VAL A 190 6.46 -17.85 10.49
N ASP A 191 7.33 -17.60 9.51
CA ASP A 191 8.74 -17.31 9.75
C ASP A 191 9.04 -15.80 9.75
N SER A 192 8.04 -14.99 9.42
CA SER A 192 8.10 -13.56 9.41
C SER A 192 7.70 -12.93 10.75
N ALA A 193 8.04 -11.67 10.96
CA ALA A 193 7.62 -10.91 12.14
C ALA A 193 6.09 -10.70 12.17
N ASP A 194 5.50 -10.75 13.36
CA ASP A 194 4.05 -10.70 13.59
C ASP A 194 3.58 -9.48 14.39
N VAL A 195 4.49 -8.74 15.03
CA VAL A 195 4.16 -7.49 15.75
C VAL A 195 5.34 -6.52 15.81
N PHE A 196 5.04 -5.23 15.68
CA PHE A 196 5.94 -4.13 15.99
C PHE A 196 5.21 -3.00 16.71
N GLY A 197 5.87 -2.46 17.75
CA GLY A 197 5.60 -1.16 18.34
C GLY A 197 6.70 -0.18 17.96
N VAL A 198 6.33 0.95 17.39
CA VAL A 198 7.27 1.91 16.78
C VAL A 198 6.99 3.32 17.27
N LEU A 199 8.04 4.07 17.59
CA LEU A 199 8.02 5.52 17.78
C LEU A 199 8.67 6.19 16.57
N LEU A 200 7.94 7.11 15.96
CA LEU A 200 8.36 7.86 14.77
C LEU A 200 8.40 9.35 15.05
N LYS A 201 9.39 10.02 14.47
CA LYS A 201 9.37 11.48 14.27
C LYS A 201 9.28 11.74 12.78
N SER A 202 8.37 12.61 12.37
CA SER A 202 8.18 13.05 10.98
C SER A 202 8.38 14.55 10.85
N GLU A 203 8.46 15.07 9.61
CA GLU A 203 8.67 16.51 9.35
C GLU A 203 7.62 17.40 10.03
N LYS A 204 6.34 16.97 10.03
CA LYS A 204 5.20 17.75 10.55
C LYS A 204 4.62 17.21 11.86
N CYS A 205 5.15 16.10 12.39
CA CYS A 205 4.69 15.48 13.62
C CYS A 205 5.87 15.02 14.47
N SER A 206 6.02 15.62 15.67
CA SER A 206 7.17 15.39 16.53
C SER A 206 7.21 14.01 17.15
N VAL A 207 6.06 13.39 17.38
CA VAL A 207 5.96 12.04 17.93
C VAL A 207 4.72 11.33 17.41
N THR A 208 4.93 10.14 16.83
CA THR A 208 3.87 9.23 16.44
C THR A 208 4.16 7.86 17.02
N THR A 209 3.19 7.24 17.69
CA THR A 209 3.24 5.82 18.00
C THR A 209 2.56 5.05 16.88
N LEU A 210 3.19 3.97 16.45
CA LEU A 210 2.64 3.06 15.45
C LEU A 210 2.70 1.64 15.99
N GLN A 211 1.58 0.93 16.01
CA GLN A 211 1.54 -0.50 16.28
C GLN A 211 0.94 -1.26 15.11
N LEU A 212 1.65 -2.30 14.70
CA LEU A 212 1.28 -3.21 13.62
C LEU A 212 1.27 -4.63 14.14
N ASN A 213 0.19 -5.39 13.92
CA ASN A 213 0.18 -6.78 14.37
C ASN A 213 -0.73 -7.71 13.54
N TYR A 214 -0.41 -9.02 13.58
CA TYR A 214 -1.20 -10.12 13.04
C TYR A 214 -2.06 -10.84 14.08
N LEU A 215 -2.20 -10.28 15.28
CA LEU A 215 -2.65 -10.99 16.48
C LEU A 215 -4.11 -10.68 16.85
N ASP A 216 -4.66 -9.55 16.39
CA ASP A 216 -5.97 -9.05 16.83
C ASP A 216 -7.12 -9.91 16.30
N ASN A 217 -7.91 -10.45 17.21
CA ASN A 217 -9.17 -11.13 16.89
C ASN A 217 -10.29 -10.16 16.49
N LEU A 218 -10.16 -8.88 16.83
CA LEU A 218 -11.00 -7.78 16.37
C LEU A 218 -10.21 -6.93 15.41
N SER A 219 -10.64 -6.88 14.14
CA SER A 219 -9.98 -6.03 13.14
C SER A 219 -10.03 -4.57 13.57
N GLN A 220 -8.87 -3.93 13.64
CA GLN A 220 -8.73 -2.52 13.99
C GLN A 220 -7.82 -1.84 12.98
N ARG A 221 -8.17 -0.60 12.60
CA ARG A 221 -7.34 0.26 11.76
C ARG A 221 -7.68 1.71 12.06
N GLN A 222 -6.91 2.32 12.94
CA GLN A 222 -7.22 3.62 13.51
C GLN A 222 -6.00 4.54 13.51
N LEU A 223 -6.25 5.84 13.35
CA LEU A 223 -5.26 6.89 13.51
C LEU A 223 -5.87 8.02 14.34
N ILE A 224 -5.30 8.31 15.50
CA ILE A 224 -5.60 9.50 16.29
C ILE A 224 -4.57 10.56 15.95
N VAL A 225 -5.03 11.78 15.66
CA VAL A 225 -4.17 12.95 15.39
C VAL A 225 -4.55 14.05 16.34
N ASN A 226 -3.61 14.45 17.18
CA ASN A 226 -3.75 15.62 18.04
C ASN A 226 -3.11 16.83 17.36
N THR A 227 -3.91 17.86 17.16
CA THR A 227 -3.47 19.17 16.68
C THR A 227 -3.52 20.20 17.81
N LYS A 228 -3.08 21.41 17.54
CA LYS A 228 -3.19 22.51 18.50
C LYS A 228 -4.64 22.76 18.95
N ASN A 229 -5.61 22.57 18.05
CA ASN A 229 -6.99 23.00 18.28
C ASN A 229 -7.97 21.84 18.39
N ASN A 230 -7.60 20.61 17.91
CA ASN A 230 -8.53 19.50 17.82
C ASN A 230 -7.84 18.14 18.02
N THR A 231 -8.65 17.13 18.28
CA THR A 231 -8.27 15.71 18.19
C THR A 231 -9.16 15.05 17.17
N TYR A 232 -8.52 14.38 16.19
CA TYR A 232 -9.20 13.61 15.17
C TYR A 232 -8.98 12.11 15.41
N LEU A 233 -10.04 11.31 15.36
CA LEU A 233 -9.98 9.86 15.30
C LEU A 233 -10.48 9.41 13.94
N LEU A 234 -9.56 8.91 13.11
CA LEU A 234 -9.85 8.21 11.87
C LEU A 234 -10.00 6.71 12.18
N ASP A 235 -11.14 6.11 11.83
CA ASP A 235 -11.38 4.68 11.93
C ASP A 235 -11.70 4.13 10.51
N LEU A 236 -10.75 3.41 9.92
CA LEU A 236 -10.89 2.87 8.56
C LEU A 236 -11.66 1.55 8.49
N VAL A 237 -11.89 0.89 9.61
CA VAL A 237 -12.80 -0.27 9.68
C VAL A 237 -14.25 0.21 9.68
N LYS A 238 -14.52 1.30 10.40
CA LYS A 238 -15.85 1.91 10.48
C LYS A 238 -16.11 2.95 9.40
N ASN A 239 -15.12 3.30 8.58
CA ASN A 239 -15.19 4.37 7.58
C ASN A 239 -15.63 5.71 8.16
N SER A 240 -15.09 6.10 9.31
CA SER A 240 -15.50 7.29 10.03
C SER A 240 -14.33 8.20 10.39
N LEU A 241 -14.63 9.48 10.51
CA LEU A 241 -13.75 10.51 11.05
C LEU A 241 -14.48 11.24 12.16
N ILE A 242 -13.94 11.17 13.37
CA ILE A 242 -14.51 11.76 14.57
C ILE A 242 -13.60 12.91 15.00
N SER A 243 -14.21 14.04 15.29
CA SER A 243 -13.57 15.19 15.94
C SER A 243 -14.34 15.57 17.21
N ARG A 244 -13.90 16.62 17.91
CA ARG A 244 -14.59 17.09 19.09
C ARG A 244 -16.08 17.44 18.83
N GLU A 245 -16.38 17.95 17.63
CA GLU A 245 -17.71 18.50 17.32
C GLU A 245 -18.50 17.65 16.34
N THR A 246 -17.83 16.77 15.60
CA THR A 246 -18.47 16.06 14.49
C THR A 246 -18.11 14.58 14.48
N VAL A 247 -19.05 13.77 14.00
CA VAL A 247 -18.84 12.37 13.58
C VAL A 247 -19.27 12.30 12.12
N GLU A 248 -18.29 12.15 11.22
CA GLU A 248 -18.56 11.99 9.80
C GLU A 248 -18.44 10.50 9.43
N GLN A 249 -19.46 9.97 8.78
CA GLN A 249 -19.49 8.62 8.23
C GLN A 249 -19.34 8.69 6.72
N PHE A 250 -18.48 7.84 6.16
CA PHE A 250 -18.21 7.81 4.72
C PHE A 250 -18.75 6.54 4.10
N ASP A 251 -19.54 6.69 3.04
CA ASP A 251 -20.00 5.55 2.25
C ASP A 251 -18.88 5.11 1.31
N THR A 252 -18.32 3.94 1.59
CA THR A 252 -17.22 3.36 0.82
C THR A 252 -17.47 1.91 0.52
N THR A 253 -17.14 1.52 -0.69
CA THR A 253 -17.05 0.11 -1.10
C THR A 253 -15.61 -0.37 -1.04
N ARG A 254 -15.41 -1.66 -1.10
CA ARG A 254 -14.06 -2.27 -1.17
C ARG A 254 -13.23 -1.74 -2.35
N ASN A 255 -13.87 -1.24 -3.41
CA ASN A 255 -13.19 -0.76 -4.62
C ASN A 255 -13.04 0.76 -4.68
N THR A 256 -13.67 1.53 -3.79
CA THR A 256 -13.67 3.01 -3.81
C THR A 256 -12.25 3.59 -3.93
N THR A 257 -11.31 3.15 -3.10
CA THR A 257 -9.94 3.64 -3.08
C THR A 257 -9.15 3.27 -4.34
N TYR A 258 -9.37 2.08 -4.89
CA TYR A 258 -8.75 1.63 -6.15
C TYR A 258 -9.27 2.41 -7.35
N ILE A 259 -10.57 2.63 -7.43
CA ILE A 259 -11.20 3.42 -8.51
C ILE A 259 -10.64 4.84 -8.50
N GLU A 260 -10.57 5.47 -7.33
CA GLU A 260 -10.05 6.83 -7.23
C GLU A 260 -8.56 6.89 -7.55
N GLN A 261 -7.75 5.91 -7.12
CA GLN A 261 -6.34 5.80 -7.49
C GLN A 261 -6.16 5.76 -9.01
N HIS A 262 -6.87 4.86 -9.71
CA HIS A 262 -6.83 4.81 -11.17
C HIS A 262 -7.28 6.10 -11.81
N ARG A 263 -8.37 6.71 -11.32
CA ARG A 263 -8.86 7.99 -11.84
C ARG A 263 -7.80 9.08 -11.74
N ARG A 264 -7.13 9.23 -10.59
CA ARG A 264 -6.07 10.23 -10.39
C ARG A 264 -4.87 10.00 -11.31
N ILE A 265 -4.44 8.76 -11.45
CA ILE A 265 -3.33 8.39 -12.34
C ILE A 265 -3.66 8.73 -13.79
N LEU A 266 -4.84 8.31 -14.27
CA LEU A 266 -5.23 8.40 -15.67
C LEU A 266 -5.62 9.80 -16.11
N HIS A 267 -6.15 10.63 -15.21
CA HIS A 267 -6.46 12.05 -15.50
C HIS A 267 -5.30 13.00 -15.23
N GLY A 268 -4.14 12.49 -14.85
CA GLY A 268 -2.94 13.31 -14.64
C GLY A 268 -2.98 14.22 -13.39
N VAL A 269 -3.96 14.02 -12.50
CA VAL A 269 -4.09 14.74 -11.22
C VAL A 269 -3.28 14.01 -10.16
N GLY A 270 -1.94 13.91 -10.37
CA GLY A 270 -1.08 12.99 -9.64
C GLY A 270 -0.60 13.46 -8.25
N GLU A 271 -1.11 14.57 -7.69
CA GLU A 271 -0.56 15.16 -6.46
C GLU A 271 -0.66 14.25 -5.22
N ASP A 272 -1.63 13.33 -5.18
CA ASP A 272 -1.85 12.42 -4.05
C ASP A 272 -1.43 10.97 -4.33
N VAL A 273 -1.04 10.66 -5.56
CA VAL A 273 -0.61 9.29 -5.91
C VAL A 273 0.78 9.05 -5.38
N CYS A 274 0.99 7.91 -4.73
CA CYS A 274 2.32 7.53 -4.24
C CYS A 274 3.31 7.40 -5.39
N THR A 275 4.32 8.25 -5.40
CA THR A 275 5.42 8.21 -6.37
C THR A 275 6.41 7.10 -6.04
N TYR A 276 7.27 6.75 -7.01
CA TYR A 276 8.39 5.83 -6.80
C TYR A 276 9.24 6.22 -5.59
N HIS A 277 9.61 7.51 -5.48
CA HIS A 277 10.45 7.99 -4.38
C HIS A 277 9.77 7.90 -3.01
N GLU A 278 8.47 8.13 -2.94
CA GLU A 278 7.70 7.93 -1.70
C GLU A 278 7.63 6.46 -1.34
N GLY A 279 7.42 5.56 -2.32
CA GLY A 279 7.50 4.12 -2.11
C GLY A 279 8.85 3.66 -1.56
N ILE A 280 9.95 4.20 -2.06
CA ILE A 280 11.30 3.97 -1.51
C ILE A 280 11.42 4.50 -0.08
N ASN A 281 10.85 5.66 0.25
CA ASN A 281 10.88 6.19 1.61
C ASN A 281 10.09 5.31 2.59
N VAL A 282 9.00 4.68 2.16
CA VAL A 282 8.28 3.68 2.96
C VAL A 282 9.20 2.50 3.26
N LEU A 283 9.87 1.93 2.26
CA LEU A 283 10.81 0.81 2.44
C LEU A 283 11.98 1.16 3.35
N ARG A 284 12.55 2.37 3.25
CA ARG A 284 13.59 2.85 4.18
C ARG A 284 13.10 2.84 5.62
N THR A 285 11.87 3.32 5.84
CA THR A 285 11.29 3.30 7.19
C THR A 285 11.07 1.87 7.68
N VAL A 286 10.66 0.94 6.82
CA VAL A 286 10.54 -0.49 7.17
C VAL A 286 11.89 -1.03 7.63
N GLU A 287 12.98 -0.82 6.89
CA GLU A 287 14.32 -1.27 7.28
C GLU A 287 14.82 -0.61 8.56
N GLU A 288 14.58 0.70 8.75
CA GLU A 288 14.94 1.40 9.99
C GLU A 288 14.18 0.84 11.20
N VAL A 289 12.91 0.42 11.04
CA VAL A 289 12.14 -0.26 12.08
C VAL A 289 12.76 -1.61 12.41
N GLU A 290 13.06 -2.44 11.41
CA GLU A 290 13.68 -3.76 11.63
C GLU A 290 15.05 -3.63 12.31
N LYS A 291 15.89 -2.71 11.84
CA LYS A 291 17.19 -2.44 12.44
C LYS A 291 17.07 -1.98 13.89
N SER A 292 16.19 -1.00 14.16
CA SER A 292 16.00 -0.47 15.51
C SER A 292 15.41 -1.47 16.49
N ALA A 293 14.68 -2.49 16.03
CA ALA A 293 14.15 -3.54 16.88
C ALA A 293 15.17 -4.65 17.19
N ASN A 294 16.26 -4.74 16.41
CA ASN A 294 17.36 -5.68 16.62
C ASN A 294 18.54 -5.11 17.42
N ASP A 295 18.59 -3.75 17.59
CA ASP A 295 19.55 -3.03 18.41
C ASP A 295 19.11 -3.04 19.91
#